data_a721fc45401975492e3257f85f09a16d
#
_entry.id   a721fc45401975492e3257f85f09a16d
#
_cell.length_a   1.000
_cell.length_b   1.000
_cell.length_c   1.000
_cell.angle_alpha   90.00
_cell.angle_beta   90.00
_cell.angle_gamma   90.00
#
_symmetry.space_group_name_H-M   'P 1'
#
loop_
_entity.id
_entity.type
_entity.pdbx_description
1 polymer ?
#
loop_
_entity_poly.entity_id
_entity_poly.type
_entity_poly.pdbx_seq_one_letter_code
_entity_poly.pdbx_strand_id
1 'polypeptide(L)'
;LILLPFIFTNPVFPTLPRKIPCVFPVKVTYKTSTKKSAKTKTKKLTYTMKVAKVGVALSGDSVVAIGSTTKLTNTKKNSSRAKITYTSSDDSIATVAADGTVTGVKAGKATITAKITVGKDSATTTKDVEVKKAILTAVKQSKANQLAATVVGDTKDLKATDFTITNTATNATVPVKAVSVNKTDKTKVTIDTFV
;
A
#
# COMPACT_ATOMS: atom_id res chain seq x y z
N LEU A 1 3.78 42.77 -39.11
CA LEU A 1 3.15 41.78 -38.24
C LEU A 1 3.43 42.18 -36.80
N ILE A 2 2.50 42.94 -36.18
CA ILE A 2 2.68 43.34 -34.78
C ILE A 2 2.02 42.23 -33.92
N LEU A 3 2.85 41.42 -33.25
CA LEU A 3 2.42 40.50 -32.23
C LEU A 3 2.04 41.32 -30.98
N LEU A 4 0.76 41.46 -30.69
CA LEU A 4 0.32 42.00 -29.41
C LEU A 4 0.45 40.90 -28.34
N PRO A 5 1.00 41.22 -27.15
CA PRO A 5 1.13 40.25 -26.08
C PRO A 5 -0.27 39.82 -25.57
N PHE A 6 -0.50 38.50 -25.55
CA PHE A 6 -1.66 37.94 -24.89
C PHE A 6 -1.44 38.06 -23.37
N ILE A 7 -2.16 38.95 -22.72
CA ILE A 7 -2.22 38.98 -21.26
C ILE A 7 -3.25 37.97 -20.80
N PHE A 8 -2.79 36.82 -20.33
CA PHE A 8 -3.61 35.91 -19.56
C PHE A 8 -3.72 36.41 -18.13
N THR A 9 -4.82 37.09 -17.78
CA THR A 9 -5.16 37.28 -16.39
C THR A 9 -5.54 35.93 -15.80
N ASN A 10 -4.78 35.46 -14.83
CA ASN A 10 -4.98 34.18 -14.13
C ASN A 10 -6.39 34.21 -13.48
N PRO A 11 -7.37 33.40 -13.91
CA PRO A 11 -8.65 33.36 -13.23
C PRO A 11 -8.45 32.71 -11.86
N VAL A 12 -8.87 33.41 -10.80
CA VAL A 12 -8.99 32.83 -9.45
C VAL A 12 -10.05 31.72 -9.56
N PHE A 13 -9.60 30.46 -9.48
CA PHE A 13 -10.50 29.30 -9.55
C PHE A 13 -11.22 29.13 -8.21
N PRO A 14 -12.56 29.29 -8.14
CA PRO A 14 -13.30 28.85 -6.98
C PRO A 14 -13.22 27.30 -6.88
N THR A 15 -13.16 26.79 -5.66
CA THR A 15 -13.16 25.34 -5.37
C THR A 15 -14.50 24.72 -5.80
N LEU A 16 -14.57 24.19 -7.02
CA LEU A 16 -15.76 23.54 -7.59
C LEU A 16 -15.83 22.06 -7.22
N PRO A 17 -17.03 21.52 -6.97
CA PRO A 17 -17.22 20.10 -6.72
C PRO A 17 -16.87 19.28 -8.00
N ARG A 18 -16.05 18.25 -7.84
CA ARG A 18 -15.35 17.50 -8.90
C ARG A 18 -16.23 16.56 -9.76
N LYS A 19 -17.55 16.69 -9.75
CA LYS A 19 -18.44 15.80 -10.55
C LYS A 19 -19.01 16.44 -11.80
N ILE A 20 -18.72 17.70 -12.08
CA ILE A 20 -19.26 18.41 -13.24
C ILE A 20 -18.11 18.64 -14.22
N PRO A 21 -18.25 18.32 -15.52
CA PRO A 21 -17.27 18.76 -16.50
C PRO A 21 -17.21 20.30 -16.43
N CYS A 22 -16.09 20.82 -15.95
CA CYS A 22 -15.91 22.27 -15.88
C CYS A 22 -15.79 22.81 -17.29
N VAL A 23 -16.86 23.46 -17.74
CA VAL A 23 -16.88 24.18 -18.99
C VAL A 23 -16.50 25.61 -18.70
N PHE A 24 -15.30 26.04 -19.12
CA PHE A 24 -14.87 27.43 -19.00
C PHE A 24 -15.18 28.16 -20.31
N PRO A 25 -16.16 29.10 -20.34
CA PRO A 25 -16.33 29.95 -21.50
C PRO A 25 -15.18 30.99 -21.55
N VAL A 26 -14.32 30.84 -22.52
CA VAL A 26 -13.27 31.86 -22.80
C VAL A 26 -13.82 32.82 -23.85
N LYS A 27 -13.96 34.08 -23.45
CA LYS A 27 -14.36 35.15 -24.38
C LYS A 27 -13.10 35.75 -24.98
N VAL A 28 -12.88 35.51 -26.26
CA VAL A 28 -11.79 36.14 -27.01
C VAL A 28 -12.35 37.31 -27.81
N THR A 29 -11.81 38.52 -27.53
CA THR A 29 -12.17 39.73 -28.27
C THR A 29 -10.99 40.13 -29.14
N TYR A 30 -11.20 40.29 -30.43
CA TYR A 30 -10.16 40.71 -31.38
C TYR A 30 -10.68 41.71 -32.35
N LYS A 31 -9.80 42.61 -32.82
CA LYS A 31 -10.13 43.53 -33.91
C LYS A 31 -9.77 42.91 -35.25
N THR A 32 -10.66 43.04 -36.22
CA THR A 32 -10.47 42.50 -37.59
C THR A 32 -9.64 43.38 -38.47
N SER A 33 -9.31 44.60 -38.02
CA SER A 33 -8.50 45.58 -38.78
C SER A 33 -7.89 46.58 -37.82
N THR A 34 -6.81 47.22 -38.24
CA THR A 34 -6.14 48.32 -37.50
C THR A 34 -6.84 49.68 -37.68
N LYS A 35 -7.87 49.79 -38.55
CA LYS A 35 -8.63 51.00 -38.72
C LYS A 35 -9.44 51.33 -37.45
N LYS A 36 -9.53 52.64 -37.11
CA LYS A 36 -10.29 53.13 -35.96
C LYS A 36 -11.76 52.66 -35.93
N SER A 37 -12.36 52.40 -37.09
CA SER A 37 -13.73 51.91 -37.25
C SER A 37 -13.89 50.37 -37.26
N ALA A 38 -12.84 49.63 -36.96
CA ALA A 38 -12.87 48.16 -37.01
C ALA A 38 -13.86 47.58 -35.99
N LYS A 39 -14.82 46.80 -36.48
CA LYS A 39 -15.77 46.09 -35.61
C LYS A 39 -15.06 45.04 -34.79
N THR A 40 -15.31 45.03 -33.46
CA THR A 40 -14.86 43.98 -32.58
C THR A 40 -15.70 42.74 -32.78
N LYS A 41 -15.04 41.60 -33.01
CA LYS A 41 -15.68 40.30 -33.03
C LYS A 41 -15.34 39.55 -31.71
N THR A 42 -16.34 38.89 -31.17
CA THR A 42 -16.19 38.06 -29.96
C THR A 42 -16.47 36.62 -30.29
N LYS A 43 -15.57 35.72 -30.00
CA LYS A 43 -15.77 34.28 -30.16
C LYS A 43 -15.77 33.64 -28.76
N LYS A 44 -16.82 32.90 -28.44
CA LYS A 44 -16.90 32.08 -27.23
C LYS A 44 -16.27 30.73 -27.53
N LEU A 45 -15.20 30.39 -26.82
CA LEU A 45 -14.56 29.10 -26.87
C LEU A 45 -14.94 28.32 -25.60
N THR A 46 -15.26 27.05 -25.78
CA THR A 46 -15.60 26.16 -24.66
C THR A 46 -14.50 25.11 -24.53
N TYR A 47 -13.92 25.02 -23.35
CA TYR A 47 -12.92 24.01 -23.03
C TYR A 47 -13.46 23.07 -21.96
N THR A 48 -13.41 21.75 -22.23
CA THR A 48 -13.86 20.71 -21.29
C THR A 48 -12.65 20.02 -20.67
N MET A 49 -12.48 20.16 -19.38
CA MET A 49 -11.46 19.41 -18.61
C MET A 49 -12.09 18.16 -18.01
N LYS A 50 -11.46 17.01 -18.27
CA LYS A 50 -11.76 15.78 -17.52
C LYS A 50 -10.90 15.74 -16.26
N VAL A 51 -11.54 15.79 -15.09
CA VAL A 51 -10.85 15.62 -13.82
C VAL A 51 -10.80 14.14 -13.47
N ALA A 52 -9.60 13.57 -13.39
CA ALA A 52 -9.42 12.18 -13.04
C ALA A 52 -9.67 11.95 -11.54
N LYS A 53 -10.36 10.83 -11.21
CA LYS A 53 -10.65 10.45 -9.83
C LYS A 53 -9.34 10.17 -9.06
N VAL A 54 -9.32 10.52 -7.78
CA VAL A 54 -8.26 10.10 -6.87
C VAL A 54 -8.32 8.58 -6.64
N GLY A 55 -7.16 7.97 -6.41
CA GLY A 55 -7.08 6.55 -6.13
C GLY A 55 -5.88 6.24 -5.24
N VAL A 56 -5.92 5.11 -4.58
CA VAL A 56 -4.84 4.56 -3.78
C VAL A 56 -4.76 3.06 -4.00
N ALA A 57 -3.55 2.52 -4.05
CA ALA A 57 -3.29 1.08 -4.05
C ALA A 57 -2.29 0.77 -2.93
N LEU A 58 -2.43 -0.41 -2.31
CA LEU A 58 -1.50 -0.93 -1.31
C LEU A 58 -0.73 -2.12 -1.89
N SER A 59 0.57 -2.16 -1.58
CA SER A 59 1.46 -3.29 -1.84
C SER A 59 2.34 -3.57 -0.62
N GLY A 60 3.00 -4.70 -0.58
CA GLY A 60 3.82 -5.16 0.53
C GLY A 60 3.45 -6.57 0.96
N ASP A 61 4.14 -7.11 1.95
CA ASP A 61 3.89 -8.46 2.44
C ASP A 61 2.52 -8.57 3.11
N SER A 62 1.88 -9.71 2.92
CA SER A 62 0.60 -10.05 3.54
C SER A 62 0.72 -10.99 4.74
N VAL A 63 1.95 -11.32 5.14
CA VAL A 63 2.23 -12.18 6.30
C VAL A 63 3.24 -11.50 7.19
N VAL A 64 2.99 -11.48 8.50
CA VAL A 64 3.88 -10.92 9.53
C VAL A 64 3.89 -11.83 10.74
N ALA A 65 5.01 -11.95 11.44
CA ALA A 65 5.07 -12.71 12.68
C ALA A 65 4.66 -11.85 13.89
N ILE A 66 4.20 -12.48 14.97
CA ILE A 66 3.94 -11.78 16.24
C ILE A 66 5.20 -11.03 16.68
N GLY A 67 5.05 -9.76 17.07
CA GLY A 67 6.13 -8.86 17.49
C GLY A 67 7.01 -8.34 16.36
N SER A 68 6.76 -8.76 15.12
CA SER A 68 7.49 -8.28 13.93
C SER A 68 6.69 -7.23 13.17
N THR A 69 7.34 -6.55 12.24
CA THR A 69 6.72 -5.52 11.43
C THR A 69 6.88 -5.81 9.94
N THR A 70 5.91 -5.38 9.15
CA THR A 70 6.00 -5.29 7.69
C THR A 70 5.58 -3.91 7.22
N LYS A 71 6.13 -3.46 6.10
CA LYS A 71 5.84 -2.14 5.54
C LYS A 71 4.88 -2.25 4.37
N LEU A 72 3.70 -1.66 4.51
CA LEU A 72 2.80 -1.45 3.38
C LEU A 72 3.17 -0.14 2.67
N THR A 73 3.43 -0.24 1.39
CA THR A 73 3.67 0.91 0.51
C THR A 73 2.38 1.30 -0.19
N ASN A 74 2.21 2.59 -0.42
CA ASN A 74 1.04 3.11 -1.12
C ASN A 74 1.42 3.78 -2.42
N THR A 75 0.60 3.57 -3.46
CA THR A 75 0.68 4.29 -4.72
C THR A 75 -0.54 5.19 -4.85
N LYS A 76 -0.33 6.51 -4.88
CA LYS A 76 -1.38 7.52 -5.03
C LYS A 76 -1.59 7.82 -6.50
N LYS A 77 -2.85 7.80 -6.95
CA LYS A 77 -3.24 8.21 -8.30
C LYS A 77 -3.88 9.61 -8.25
N ASN A 78 -3.46 10.47 -9.17
CA ASN A 78 -4.03 11.81 -9.40
C ASN A 78 -3.94 12.79 -8.23
N SER A 79 -3.08 12.54 -7.22
CA SER A 79 -2.78 13.54 -6.20
C SER A 79 -1.50 13.23 -5.42
N SER A 80 -0.48 14.05 -5.60
CA SER A 80 0.75 14.04 -4.79
C SER A 80 0.54 14.65 -3.39
N ARG A 81 -0.43 15.56 -3.24
CA ARG A 81 -0.73 16.27 -1.97
C ARG A 81 -1.80 15.58 -1.11
N ALA A 82 -2.27 14.41 -1.51
CA ALA A 82 -3.30 13.70 -0.78
C ALA A 82 -2.80 13.24 0.59
N LYS A 83 -3.61 13.48 1.61
CA LYS A 83 -3.44 12.85 2.92
C LYS A 83 -3.91 11.40 2.84
N ILE A 84 -3.10 10.50 3.37
CA ILE A 84 -3.46 9.09 3.52
C ILE A 84 -3.60 8.76 5.01
N THR A 85 -4.58 7.94 5.34
CA THR A 85 -4.80 7.39 6.68
C THR A 85 -4.93 5.89 6.58
N TYR A 86 -4.45 5.17 7.60
CA TYR A 86 -4.54 3.73 7.71
C TYR A 86 -5.37 3.35 8.91
N THR A 87 -6.12 2.26 8.81
CA THR A 87 -6.87 1.64 9.91
C THR A 87 -6.79 0.13 9.79
N SER A 88 -6.73 -0.56 10.91
CA SER A 88 -6.88 -2.00 10.99
C SER A 88 -8.34 -2.37 11.28
N SER A 89 -8.78 -3.52 10.81
CA SER A 89 -10.09 -4.08 11.19
C SER A 89 -10.09 -4.66 12.61
N ASP A 90 -8.91 -5.03 13.13
CA ASP A 90 -8.73 -5.56 14.48
C ASP A 90 -7.30 -5.29 14.99
N ASP A 91 -7.19 -4.27 15.84
CA ASP A 91 -5.91 -3.87 16.43
C ASP A 91 -5.36 -4.89 17.44
N SER A 92 -6.20 -5.82 17.93
CA SER A 92 -5.73 -6.93 18.77
C SER A 92 -4.96 -8.00 17.99
N ILE A 93 -5.15 -8.07 16.66
CA ILE A 93 -4.44 -8.97 15.76
C ILE A 93 -3.26 -8.26 15.10
N ALA A 94 -3.51 -7.10 14.48
CA ALA A 94 -2.47 -6.32 13.83
C ALA A 94 -2.77 -4.83 13.98
N THR A 95 -1.78 -4.04 14.36
CA THR A 95 -1.85 -2.57 14.38
C THR A 95 -1.20 -1.99 13.14
N VAL A 96 -1.61 -0.78 12.74
CA VAL A 96 -1.00 -0.07 11.62
C VAL A 96 -0.66 1.38 12.00
N ALA A 97 0.58 1.78 11.75
CA ALA A 97 1.06 3.14 11.98
C ALA A 97 0.69 4.09 10.82
N ALA A 98 0.76 5.39 11.06
CA ALA A 98 0.44 6.43 10.07
C ALA A 98 1.32 6.38 8.82
N ASP A 99 2.49 5.78 8.89
CA ASP A 99 3.42 5.60 7.78
C ASP A 99 3.18 4.30 6.99
N GLY A 100 2.19 3.47 7.39
CA GLY A 100 1.85 2.18 6.77
C GLY A 100 2.65 0.99 7.32
N THR A 101 3.39 1.15 8.43
CA THR A 101 4.04 0.03 9.12
C THR A 101 3.00 -0.78 9.89
N VAL A 102 2.87 -2.05 9.57
CA VAL A 102 1.97 -3.01 10.24
C VAL A 102 2.78 -3.83 11.23
N THR A 103 2.28 -3.95 12.46
CA THR A 103 2.87 -4.77 13.53
C THR A 103 1.94 -5.92 13.88
N GLY A 104 2.46 -7.15 13.89
CA GLY A 104 1.73 -8.34 14.33
C GLY A 104 1.62 -8.38 15.86
N VAL A 105 0.41 -8.49 16.38
CA VAL A 105 0.12 -8.53 17.83
C VAL A 105 -0.27 -9.94 18.27
N LYS A 106 -1.18 -10.57 17.57
CA LYS A 106 -1.72 -11.91 17.88
C LYS A 106 -1.97 -12.66 16.59
N ALA A 107 -1.79 -13.98 16.60
CA ALA A 107 -2.07 -14.81 15.44
C ALA A 107 -3.54 -14.70 15.00
N GLY A 108 -3.75 -14.47 13.70
CA GLY A 108 -5.06 -14.25 13.10
C GLY A 108 -4.95 -13.48 11.78
N LYS A 109 -6.10 -13.00 11.29
CA LYS A 109 -6.18 -12.20 10.06
C LYS A 109 -6.79 -10.84 10.39
N ALA A 110 -6.19 -9.78 9.86
CA ALA A 110 -6.71 -8.42 9.93
C ALA A 110 -6.67 -7.78 8.54
N THR A 111 -7.66 -6.95 8.25
CA THR A 111 -7.71 -6.19 7.00
C THR A 111 -7.24 -4.76 7.26
N ILE A 112 -6.17 -4.36 6.59
CA ILE A 112 -5.67 -2.98 6.66
C ILE A 112 -6.33 -2.16 5.57
N THR A 113 -6.98 -1.09 5.96
CA THR A 113 -7.64 -0.14 5.06
C THR A 113 -6.82 1.13 4.94
N ALA A 114 -6.48 1.52 3.72
CA ALA A 114 -5.90 2.81 3.42
C ALA A 114 -6.93 3.72 2.77
N LYS A 115 -7.11 4.92 3.32
CA LYS A 115 -8.01 5.96 2.80
C LYS A 115 -7.20 7.18 2.39
N ILE A 116 -7.34 7.57 1.12
CA ILE A 116 -6.79 8.82 0.58
C ILE A 116 -7.88 9.88 0.53
N THR A 117 -7.57 11.11 0.94
CA THR A 117 -8.51 12.23 0.91
C THR A 117 -7.87 13.45 0.28
N VAL A 118 -8.61 14.10 -0.64
CA VAL A 118 -8.21 15.33 -1.32
C VAL A 118 -9.42 16.25 -1.43
N GLY A 119 -9.47 17.28 -0.62
CA GLY A 119 -10.65 18.14 -0.52
C GLY A 119 -11.89 17.31 -0.13
N LYS A 120 -12.89 17.27 -1.01
CA LYS A 120 -14.12 16.47 -0.79
C LYS A 120 -14.07 15.05 -1.38
N ASP A 121 -13.05 14.73 -2.16
CA ASP A 121 -12.90 13.42 -2.79
C ASP A 121 -12.12 12.47 -1.89
N SER A 122 -12.50 11.21 -1.89
CA SER A 122 -11.78 10.16 -1.21
C SER A 122 -11.80 8.86 -2.01
N ALA A 123 -10.79 8.02 -1.79
CA ALA A 123 -10.74 6.65 -2.26
C ALA A 123 -10.18 5.77 -1.16
N THR A 124 -10.61 4.53 -1.13
CA THR A 124 -10.14 3.52 -0.18
C THR A 124 -9.62 2.30 -0.92
N THR A 125 -8.69 1.61 -0.29
CA THR A 125 -8.22 0.29 -0.70
C THR A 125 -7.94 -0.52 0.55
N THR A 126 -8.04 -1.83 0.44
CA THR A 126 -7.80 -2.76 1.55
C THR A 126 -6.71 -3.74 1.18
N LYS A 127 -6.05 -4.28 2.20
CA LYS A 127 -5.11 -5.39 2.10
C LYS A 127 -5.23 -6.28 3.32
N ASP A 128 -5.43 -7.56 3.10
CA ASP A 128 -5.45 -8.54 4.17
C ASP A 128 -4.03 -8.87 4.60
N VAL A 129 -3.84 -8.94 5.92
CA VAL A 129 -2.59 -9.30 6.57
C VAL A 129 -2.87 -10.46 7.51
N GLU A 130 -2.12 -11.54 7.35
CA GLU A 130 -2.13 -12.70 8.23
C GLU A 130 -1.00 -12.58 9.24
N VAL A 131 -1.33 -12.60 10.52
CA VAL A 131 -0.34 -12.65 11.60
C VAL A 131 -0.14 -14.10 11.99
N LYS A 132 1.08 -14.60 11.86
CA LYS A 132 1.48 -15.94 12.27
C LYS A 132 2.25 -15.89 13.59
N LYS A 133 2.13 -16.93 14.41
CA LYS A 133 2.88 -17.05 15.66
C LYS A 133 4.38 -16.87 15.42
N ALA A 134 4.90 -17.58 14.41
CA ALA A 134 6.29 -17.52 14.01
C ALA A 134 6.43 -17.80 12.50
N ILE A 135 7.50 -17.31 11.89
CA ILE A 135 7.82 -17.48 10.49
C ILE A 135 9.26 -17.99 10.37
N LEU A 136 9.45 -19.08 9.63
CA LEU A 136 10.77 -19.59 9.24
C LEU A 136 11.42 -18.64 8.22
N THR A 137 12.63 -18.18 8.51
CA THR A 137 13.39 -17.30 7.61
C THR A 137 14.60 -18.01 6.97
N ALA A 138 15.13 -19.04 7.62
CA ALA A 138 16.20 -19.87 7.08
C ALA A 138 16.16 -21.27 7.68
N VAL A 139 16.54 -22.27 6.90
CA VAL A 139 16.69 -23.67 7.34
C VAL A 139 17.99 -24.23 6.75
N LYS A 140 18.76 -24.92 7.57
CA LYS A 140 19.99 -25.66 7.17
C LYS A 140 19.98 -27.03 7.79
N GLN A 141 20.43 -28.03 7.05
CA GLN A 141 20.74 -29.33 7.64
C GLN A 141 21.98 -29.21 8.52
N SER A 142 21.88 -29.60 9.78
CA SER A 142 23.00 -29.59 10.73
C SER A 142 23.60 -30.97 10.93
N LYS A 143 22.76 -32.01 10.87
CA LYS A 143 23.13 -33.43 10.93
C LYS A 143 22.18 -34.25 10.05
N ALA A 144 22.43 -35.55 9.87
CA ALA A 144 21.61 -36.42 9.05
C ALA A 144 20.10 -36.37 9.41
N ASN A 145 19.79 -36.28 10.69
CA ASN A 145 18.43 -36.27 11.23
C ASN A 145 18.08 -34.95 11.96
N GLN A 146 18.78 -33.85 11.63
CA GLN A 146 18.60 -32.59 12.35
C GLN A 146 18.68 -31.40 11.39
N LEU A 147 17.73 -30.48 11.55
CA LEU A 147 17.72 -29.18 10.87
C LEU A 147 17.93 -28.07 11.90
N ALA A 148 18.77 -27.11 11.55
CA ALA A 148 18.89 -25.84 12.24
C ALA A 148 18.05 -24.79 11.48
N ALA A 149 17.12 -24.14 12.16
CA ALA A 149 16.23 -23.17 11.58
C ALA A 149 16.40 -21.81 12.26
N THR A 150 16.16 -20.74 11.50
CA THR A 150 16.01 -19.39 12.04
C THR A 150 14.55 -19.00 11.94
N VAL A 151 13.99 -18.50 13.02
CA VAL A 151 12.57 -18.18 13.15
C VAL A 151 12.44 -16.74 13.65
N VAL A 152 11.47 -16.01 13.10
CA VAL A 152 11.07 -14.68 13.57
C VAL A 152 9.67 -14.77 14.15
N GLY A 153 9.43 -14.13 15.28
CA GLY A 153 8.15 -14.12 15.98
C GLY A 153 8.20 -14.75 17.35
N ASP A 154 7.05 -15.19 17.86
CA ASP A 154 6.93 -15.84 19.16
C ASP A 154 7.31 -17.31 19.05
N THR A 155 8.46 -17.66 19.65
CA THR A 155 8.98 -19.04 19.68
C THR A 155 8.62 -19.79 20.96
N LYS A 156 7.85 -19.17 21.86
CA LYS A 156 7.36 -19.83 23.07
C LYS A 156 6.44 -20.97 22.71
N ASP A 157 6.66 -22.13 23.34
CA ASP A 157 5.83 -23.34 23.20
C ASP A 157 5.72 -23.88 21.76
N LEU A 158 6.76 -23.72 20.92
CA LEU A 158 6.83 -24.38 19.62
C LEU A 158 6.85 -25.91 19.80
N LYS A 159 6.02 -26.62 19.02
CA LYS A 159 5.86 -28.07 19.06
C LYS A 159 6.25 -28.70 17.74
N ALA A 160 6.52 -29.99 17.73
CA ALA A 160 6.77 -30.76 16.51
C ALA A 160 5.64 -30.66 15.48
N THR A 161 4.39 -30.54 15.94
CA THR A 161 3.19 -30.37 15.12
C THR A 161 3.10 -29.01 14.39
N ASP A 162 3.88 -28.03 14.82
CA ASP A 162 3.91 -26.70 14.17
C ASP A 162 4.78 -26.71 12.89
N PHE A 163 5.49 -27.82 12.63
CA PHE A 163 6.40 -27.95 11.50
C PHE A 163 5.99 -29.09 10.58
N THR A 164 5.93 -28.79 9.29
CA THR A 164 5.79 -29.78 8.23
C THR A 164 7.07 -29.81 7.42
N ILE A 165 7.71 -30.96 7.31
CA ILE A 165 8.91 -31.15 6.50
C ILE A 165 8.54 -32.11 5.36
N THR A 166 8.84 -31.71 4.13
CA THR A 166 8.60 -32.49 2.93
C THR A 166 9.91 -32.75 2.22
N ASN A 167 10.18 -34.01 1.89
CA ASN A 167 11.29 -34.37 1.01
C ASN A 167 10.92 -33.94 -0.43
N THR A 168 11.68 -33.02 -1.00
CA THR A 168 11.38 -32.46 -2.32
C THR A 168 11.58 -33.44 -3.48
N ALA A 169 12.40 -34.47 -3.28
CA ALA A 169 12.65 -35.48 -4.30
C ALA A 169 11.56 -36.57 -4.37
N THR A 170 11.00 -36.93 -3.20
CA THR A 170 10.00 -37.99 -3.10
C THR A 170 8.59 -37.49 -2.80
N ASN A 171 8.45 -36.20 -2.49
CA ASN A 171 7.22 -35.55 -2.02
C ASN A 171 6.64 -36.19 -0.73
N ALA A 172 7.43 -36.97 0.00
CA ALA A 172 7.03 -37.62 1.22
C ALA A 172 7.20 -36.68 2.43
N THR A 173 6.26 -36.75 3.37
CA THR A 173 6.37 -36.04 4.64
C THR A 173 7.39 -36.74 5.55
N VAL A 174 8.34 -35.96 6.08
CA VAL A 174 9.34 -36.42 7.07
C VAL A 174 8.81 -36.08 8.46
N PRO A 175 8.54 -37.07 9.32
CA PRO A 175 8.00 -36.80 10.65
C PRO A 175 8.99 -36.02 11.51
N VAL A 176 8.51 -35.02 12.23
CA VAL A 176 9.26 -34.25 13.22
C VAL A 176 9.20 -34.95 14.58
N LYS A 177 10.37 -35.27 15.14
CA LYS A 177 10.49 -35.93 16.44
C LYS A 177 10.42 -34.95 17.61
N ALA A 178 11.19 -33.88 17.52
CA ALA A 178 11.28 -32.87 18.57
C ALA A 178 11.66 -31.51 17.97
N VAL A 179 11.29 -30.46 18.70
CA VAL A 179 11.68 -29.08 18.42
C VAL A 179 12.26 -28.46 19.66
N SER A 180 13.42 -27.84 19.57
CA SER A 180 14.05 -27.15 20.67
C SER A 180 14.46 -25.73 20.27
N VAL A 181 14.11 -24.76 21.11
CA VAL A 181 14.48 -23.36 20.94
C VAL A 181 15.75 -23.10 21.71
N ASN A 182 16.71 -22.43 21.10
CA ASN A 182 17.96 -22.06 21.76
C ASN A 182 17.66 -21.16 22.97
N LYS A 183 18.28 -21.46 24.11
CA LYS A 183 18.03 -20.75 25.36
C LYS A 183 18.52 -19.30 25.34
N THR A 184 19.62 -19.05 24.63
CA THR A 184 20.26 -17.72 24.55
C THR A 184 19.71 -16.92 23.37
N ASP A 185 19.58 -17.55 22.19
CA ASP A 185 19.05 -16.92 20.98
C ASP A 185 17.73 -17.57 20.58
N LYS A 186 16.62 -16.95 20.99
CA LYS A 186 15.26 -17.45 20.74
C LYS A 186 14.90 -17.53 19.27
N THR A 187 15.66 -16.90 18.39
CA THR A 187 15.46 -17.01 16.94
C THR A 187 16.02 -18.31 16.36
N LYS A 188 16.85 -19.04 17.10
CA LYS A 188 17.47 -20.30 16.65
C LYS A 188 16.69 -21.50 17.18
N VAL A 189 16.24 -22.31 16.25
CA VAL A 189 15.44 -23.50 16.53
C VAL A 189 16.10 -24.71 15.91
N THR A 190 16.17 -25.80 16.68
CA THR A 190 16.63 -27.10 16.23
C THR A 190 15.41 -28.00 16.05
N ILE A 191 15.31 -28.65 14.91
CA ILE A 191 14.24 -29.57 14.55
C ILE A 191 14.85 -30.94 14.32
N ASP A 192 14.53 -31.90 15.17
CA ASP A 192 14.93 -33.29 15.04
C ASP A 192 13.88 -34.08 14.27
N THR A 193 14.32 -34.94 13.36
CA THR A 193 13.46 -35.77 12.51
C THR A 193 13.65 -37.25 12.79
N PHE A 194 12.67 -38.06 12.42
CA PHE A 194 12.82 -39.51 12.40
C PHE A 194 13.39 -39.90 11.03
N VAL A 195 14.66 -40.14 10.99
CA VAL A 195 15.33 -40.68 9.79
C VAL A 195 16.21 -41.83 10.23
#